data_1e973483f51ef4885b9cc731be20ac36
#
_entry.id   1e973483f51ef4885b9cc731be20ac36
#
_cell.length_a   1.000
_cell.length_b   1.000
_cell.length_c   1.000
_cell.angle_alpha   90.00
_cell.angle_beta   90.00
_cell.angle_gamma   90.00
#
_symmetry.space_group_name_H-M   'P 1'
#
loop_
_entity.id
_entity.type
_entity.pdbx_description
1 polymer ?
#
loop_
_entity_poly.entity_id
_entity_poly.type
_entity_poly.pdbx_seq_one_letter_code
_entity_poly.pdbx_strand_id
1 'polypeptide(L)'
;MNTDDLEQFEAERELQLAQEYQDVVGLFKFAVETDRRFYLANKVDVKVVAEGVRPLLEVTLSDAWVWDLYRKSRFVPRVRVMSFKDLNIEELSPPDTLQIEI
;
A
#
# COMPACT_ATOMS: atom_id res chain seq x y z
N MET A 1 18.65 24.02 9.46
CA MET A 1 17.97 23.72 8.19
C MET A 1 16.84 24.71 7.97
N ASN A 2 16.78 25.31 6.81
CA ASN A 2 15.70 26.22 6.50
C ASN A 2 14.59 25.47 5.76
N THR A 3 13.48 26.17 5.45
CA THR A 3 12.32 25.55 4.82
C THR A 3 12.64 24.95 3.45
N ASP A 4 13.48 25.62 2.67
CA ASP A 4 13.82 25.13 1.34
C ASP A 4 14.62 23.83 1.39
N ASP A 5 15.53 23.72 2.35
CA ASP A 5 16.31 22.51 2.52
C ASP A 5 15.43 21.33 2.93
N LEU A 6 14.45 21.58 3.80
CA LEU A 6 13.54 20.55 4.23
C LEU A 6 12.64 20.08 3.08
N GLU A 7 12.12 21.01 2.30
CA GLU A 7 11.28 20.68 1.16
C GLU A 7 12.04 19.85 0.13
N GLN A 8 13.28 20.21 -0.13
CA GLN A 8 14.10 19.46 -1.07
C GLN A 8 14.37 18.05 -0.56
N PHE A 9 14.67 17.93 0.72
CA PHE A 9 14.91 16.63 1.34
C PHE A 9 13.69 15.73 1.22
N GLU A 10 12.51 16.25 1.50
CA GLU A 10 11.28 15.47 1.39
C GLU A 10 10.98 15.07 -0.05
N ALA A 11 11.20 15.98 -0.99
CA ALA A 11 10.98 15.69 -2.40
C ALA A 11 11.88 14.56 -2.89
N GLU A 12 13.14 14.56 -2.45
CA GLU A 12 14.07 13.49 -2.80
C GLU A 12 13.65 12.16 -2.23
N ARG A 13 13.15 12.16 -1.01
CA ARG A 13 12.67 10.93 -0.37
C ARG A 13 11.42 10.39 -1.08
N GLU A 14 10.53 11.28 -1.48
CA GLU A 14 9.34 10.87 -2.23
C GLU A 14 9.71 10.27 -3.58
N LEU A 15 10.70 10.83 -4.25
CA LEU A 15 11.16 10.29 -5.51
C LEU A 15 11.76 8.90 -5.33
N GLN A 16 12.55 8.71 -4.27
CA GLN A 16 13.12 7.40 -3.97
C GLN A 16 12.04 6.38 -3.68
N LEU A 17 11.00 6.79 -2.96
CA LEU A 17 9.88 5.93 -2.65
C LEU A 17 9.12 5.53 -3.92
N ALA A 18 8.90 6.47 -4.82
CA ALA A 18 8.25 6.19 -6.09
C ALA A 18 9.08 5.21 -6.93
N GLN A 19 10.39 5.35 -6.93
CA GLN A 19 11.27 4.43 -7.63
C GLN A 19 11.24 3.05 -7.00
N GLU A 20 11.24 2.97 -5.67
CA GLU A 20 11.11 1.69 -4.98
C GLU A 20 9.79 1.03 -5.34
N TYR A 21 8.70 1.79 -5.39
CA TYR A 21 7.40 1.26 -5.77
C TYR A 21 7.45 0.62 -7.16
N GLN A 22 8.05 1.29 -8.13
CA GLN A 22 8.20 0.73 -9.47
C GLN A 22 8.98 -0.57 -9.47
N ASP A 23 9.96 -0.68 -8.60
CA ASP A 23 10.78 -1.88 -8.51
C ASP A 23 10.05 -3.05 -7.86
N VAL A 24 9.14 -2.78 -6.92
CA VAL A 24 8.55 -3.84 -6.12
C VAL A 24 7.12 -4.19 -6.52
N VAL A 25 6.41 -3.34 -7.26
CA VAL A 25 5.00 -3.56 -7.54
C VAL A 25 4.73 -4.90 -8.23
N GLY A 26 5.65 -5.34 -9.08
CA GLY A 26 5.50 -6.63 -9.77
C GLY A 26 5.64 -7.84 -8.86
N LEU A 27 6.08 -7.66 -7.63
CA LEU A 27 6.23 -8.75 -6.68
C LEU A 27 4.92 -9.04 -5.92
N PHE A 28 3.91 -8.21 -6.08
CA PHE A 28 2.70 -8.29 -5.27
C PHE A 28 1.47 -8.55 -6.12
N LYS A 29 0.47 -9.17 -5.50
CA LYS A 29 -0.77 -9.54 -6.17
C LYS A 29 -1.87 -8.52 -6.01
N PHE A 30 -1.83 -7.71 -4.95
CA PHE A 30 -2.90 -6.78 -4.63
C PHE A 30 -2.37 -5.40 -4.29
N ALA A 31 -3.13 -4.38 -4.71
CA ALA A 31 -2.95 -3.02 -4.24
C ALA A 31 -4.13 -2.71 -3.31
N VAL A 32 -3.83 -2.17 -2.15
CA VAL A 32 -4.83 -1.88 -1.12
C VAL A 32 -4.72 -0.44 -0.70
N GLU A 33 -5.83 0.29 -0.80
CA GLU A 33 -5.87 1.68 -0.42
C GLU A 33 -6.88 1.88 0.69
N THR A 34 -6.44 2.54 1.76
CA THR A 34 -7.30 2.96 2.85
C THR A 34 -7.34 4.48 2.86
N ASP A 35 -8.11 5.04 3.78
CA ASP A 35 -8.17 6.49 3.93
C ASP A 35 -6.84 7.11 4.37
N ARG A 36 -5.89 6.30 4.81
CA ARG A 36 -4.63 6.81 5.34
C ARG A 36 -3.40 6.39 4.56
N ARG A 37 -3.41 5.19 3.98
CA ARG A 37 -2.21 4.64 3.39
C ARG A 37 -2.51 3.77 2.18
N PHE A 38 -1.49 3.61 1.37
CA PHE A 38 -1.49 2.71 0.24
C PHE A 38 -0.57 1.54 0.55
N TYR A 39 -1.00 0.34 0.19
CA TYR A 39 -0.24 -0.89 0.42
C TYR A 39 -0.20 -1.74 -0.84
N LEU A 40 0.86 -2.51 -0.95
CA LEU A 40 0.90 -3.69 -1.82
C LEU A 40 0.91 -4.91 -0.92
N ALA A 41 0.30 -6.00 -1.33
CA ALA A 41 0.27 -7.21 -0.52
C ALA A 41 0.09 -8.45 -1.38
N ASN A 42 0.57 -9.58 -0.89
CA ASN A 42 0.36 -10.85 -1.56
C ASN A 42 -0.84 -11.62 -1.02
N LYS A 43 -1.31 -11.23 0.15
CA LYS A 43 -2.52 -11.81 0.74
C LYS A 43 -3.32 -10.74 1.45
N VAL A 44 -4.63 -10.73 1.22
CA VAL A 44 -5.54 -9.76 1.83
C VAL A 44 -6.74 -10.50 2.40
N ASP A 45 -6.98 -10.31 3.70
CA ASP A 45 -8.16 -10.83 4.36
C ASP A 45 -8.97 -9.67 4.95
N VAL A 46 -10.25 -9.63 4.67
CA VAL A 46 -11.13 -8.58 5.17
C VAL A 46 -12.20 -9.20 6.06
N LYS A 47 -12.39 -8.61 7.23
CA LYS A 47 -13.36 -9.09 8.20
C LYS A 47 -14.17 -7.92 8.72
N VAL A 48 -15.48 -8.09 8.81
CA VAL A 48 -16.36 -7.10 9.44
C VAL A 48 -16.36 -7.40 10.93
N VAL A 49 -15.85 -6.46 11.74
CA VAL A 49 -15.74 -6.66 13.19
C VAL A 49 -16.83 -5.92 13.96
N ALA A 50 -17.50 -4.96 13.32
CA ALA A 50 -18.66 -4.30 13.91
C ALA A 50 -19.59 -3.87 12.80
N GLU A 51 -20.87 -4.18 12.95
CA GLU A 51 -21.89 -3.84 11.96
C GLU A 51 -22.69 -2.62 12.39
N GLY A 52 -23.39 -2.01 11.45
CA GLY A 52 -24.21 -0.85 11.71
C GLY A 52 -24.14 0.13 10.54
N VAL A 53 -24.50 1.38 10.83
CA VAL A 53 -24.49 2.42 9.80
C VAL A 53 -23.07 2.62 9.25
N ARG A 54 -22.07 2.47 10.12
CA ARG A 54 -20.66 2.58 9.72
C ARG A 54 -19.94 1.32 10.16
N PRO A 55 -19.86 0.33 9.31
CA PRO A 55 -19.20 -0.91 9.67
C PRO A 55 -17.69 -0.68 9.87
N LEU A 56 -17.14 -1.38 10.84
CA LEU A 56 -15.71 -1.40 11.08
C LEU A 56 -15.12 -2.61 10.40
N LEU A 57 -14.17 -2.39 9.54
CA LEU A 57 -13.49 -3.43 8.79
C LEU A 57 -12.11 -3.66 9.36
N GLU A 58 -11.75 -4.92 9.52
CA GLU A 58 -10.39 -5.33 9.85
C GLU A 58 -9.78 -5.94 8.60
N VAL A 59 -8.66 -5.36 8.15
CA VAL A 59 -7.95 -5.81 6.97
C VAL A 59 -6.60 -6.35 7.41
N THR A 60 -6.33 -7.61 7.13
CA THR A 60 -5.03 -8.22 7.41
C THR A 60 -4.31 -8.42 6.11
N LEU A 61 -3.13 -7.82 6.00
CA LEU A 61 -2.26 -7.92 4.84
C LEU A 61 -1.06 -8.78 5.22
N SER A 62 -0.71 -9.70 4.35
CA SER A 62 0.46 -10.55 4.56
C SER A 62 1.43 -10.38 3.41
N ASP A 63 2.71 -10.39 3.74
CA ASP A 63 3.77 -10.15 2.77
C ASP A 63 3.50 -8.87 2.03
N ALA A 64 3.61 -7.75 2.75
CA ALA A 64 3.13 -6.46 2.29
C ALA A 64 4.25 -5.43 2.15
N TRP A 65 3.96 -4.40 1.39
CA TRP A 65 4.81 -3.24 1.23
C TRP A 65 3.94 -2.01 1.50
N VAL A 66 4.45 -1.06 2.30
CA VAL A 66 3.68 0.10 2.75
C VAL A 66 4.25 1.36 2.14
N TRP A 67 3.39 2.16 1.52
CA TRP A 67 3.79 3.49 1.04
C TRP A 67 3.86 4.42 2.25
N ASP A 68 5.04 4.51 2.85
CA ASP A 68 5.28 5.33 4.02
C ASP A 68 6.70 5.91 3.95
N LEU A 69 6.76 7.20 3.73
CA LEU A 69 8.00 7.91 3.51
C LEU A 69 8.99 7.79 4.68
N TYR A 70 8.45 7.68 5.89
CA TYR A 70 9.27 7.73 7.10
C TYR A 70 9.60 6.37 7.69
N ARG A 71 9.14 5.31 7.07
CA ARG A 71 9.41 3.97 7.56
C ARG A 71 10.78 3.50 7.08
N LYS A 72 11.57 2.92 7.99
CA LYS A 72 12.91 2.44 7.63
C LYS A 72 12.85 1.29 6.63
N SER A 73 11.94 0.36 6.86
CA SER A 73 11.68 -0.72 5.93
C SER A 73 10.21 -0.69 5.58
N ARG A 74 9.91 -0.67 4.29
CA ARG A 74 8.54 -0.67 3.83
C ARG A 74 7.98 -2.06 3.60
N PHE A 75 8.84 -3.07 3.70
CA PHE A 75 8.41 -4.48 3.64
C PHE A 75 7.96 -4.92 5.02
N VAL A 76 6.74 -5.44 5.11
CA VAL A 76 6.12 -5.83 6.37
C VAL A 76 5.56 -7.24 6.20
N PRO A 77 5.97 -8.22 7.04
CA PRO A 77 5.45 -9.58 6.90
C PRO A 77 3.95 -9.65 7.10
N ARG A 78 3.42 -8.86 8.01
CA ARG A 78 2.00 -8.84 8.30
C ARG A 78 1.62 -7.52 8.95
N VAL A 79 0.49 -6.98 8.52
CA VAL A 79 -0.07 -5.76 9.11
C VAL A 79 -1.58 -5.88 9.16
N ARG A 80 -2.16 -5.40 10.26
CA ARG A 80 -3.59 -5.39 10.46
C ARG A 80 -4.05 -3.94 10.58
N VAL A 81 -5.02 -3.57 9.76
CA VAL A 81 -5.52 -2.21 9.66
C VAL A 81 -7.01 -2.21 9.94
N MET A 82 -7.46 -1.26 10.73
CA MET A 82 -8.87 -1.06 11.02
C MET A 82 -9.35 0.16 10.26
N SER A 83 -10.48 0.06 9.61
CA SER A 83 -11.01 1.17 8.82
C SER A 83 -12.52 1.25 8.91
N PHE A 84 -13.03 2.46 9.10
CA PHE A 84 -14.47 2.79 9.01
C PHE A 84 -14.83 3.35 7.64
N LYS A 85 -13.83 3.67 6.84
CA LYS A 85 -14.03 4.39 5.59
C LYS A 85 -13.74 3.51 4.39
N ASP A 86 -13.66 4.15 3.26
CA ASP A 86 -13.46 3.46 2.01
C ASP A 86 -12.20 2.59 2.04
N LEU A 87 -12.40 1.40 1.58
CA LEU A 87 -11.33 0.43 1.40
C LEU A 87 -11.37 0.02 -0.07
N ASN A 88 -10.27 0.23 -0.77
CA ASN A 88 -10.16 -0.18 -2.16
C ASN A 88 -9.10 -1.28 -2.27
N ILE A 89 -9.49 -2.40 -2.84
CA ILE A 89 -8.59 -3.53 -3.07
C ILE A 89 -8.63 -3.85 -4.55
N GLU A 90 -7.47 -3.79 -5.19
CA GLU A 90 -7.35 -4.12 -6.59
C GLU A 90 -6.41 -5.31 -6.76
N GLU A 91 -6.85 -6.25 -7.56
CA GLU A 91 -6.00 -7.37 -7.95
C GLU A 91 -5.12 -6.93 -9.11
N LEU A 92 -3.82 -7.08 -8.93
CA LEU A 92 -2.86 -6.67 -9.95
C LEU A 92 -2.67 -7.80 -10.96
N SER A 93 -2.64 -7.44 -12.23
CA SER A 93 -2.38 -8.42 -13.28
C SER A 93 -0.92 -8.81 -13.29
N PRO A 94 -0.59 -10.09 -13.44
CA PRO A 94 0.80 -10.50 -13.62
C PRO A 94 1.40 -9.80 -14.85
N PRO A 95 2.67 -9.42 -14.79
CA PRO A 95 3.30 -8.69 -15.89
C PRO A 95 3.23 -9.39 -17.23
N ASP A 96 3.36 -10.70 -17.25
CA ASP A 96 3.34 -11.49 -18.48
C ASP A 96 1.95 -11.60 -19.09
N THR A 97 0.92 -11.30 -18.35
CA THR A 97 -0.45 -11.32 -18.87
C THR A 97 -0.68 -10.28 -19.94
N LEU A 98 0.02 -9.17 -19.85
CA LEU A 98 -0.14 -8.06 -20.78
C LEU A 98 0.34 -8.35 -22.18
N GLN A 99 1.18 -9.34 -22.33
CA GLN A 99 1.81 -9.66 -23.61
C GLN A 99 0.95 -10.52 -24.49
N ILE A 100 -0.06 -11.11 -23.94
CA ILE A 100 -0.83 -12.13 -24.64
C ILE A 100 -1.98 -11.53 -25.42
N GLU A 101 -2.33 -10.34 -25.10
CA GLU A 101 -3.52 -9.69 -25.60
C GLU A 101 -3.43 -9.20 -27.04
N ILE A 102 -2.37 -9.45 -27.68
CA ILE A 102 -2.17 -8.90 -29.02
C ILE A 102 -2.59 -9.84 -30.14
#